data_ed1f32632cdacfa97c6a29e3da1ba79d
#
_entry.id   ed1f32632cdacfa97c6a29e3da1ba79d
#
_cell.length_a   1.000
_cell.length_b   1.000
_cell.length_c   1.000
_cell.angle_alpha   90.00
_cell.angle_beta   90.00
_cell.angle_gamma   90.00
#
_symmetry.space_group_name_H-M   'P 1'
#
loop_
_entity.id
_entity.type
_entity.pdbx_description
1 polymer ?
#
loop_
_entity_poly.entity_id
_entity_poly.type
_entity_poly.pdbx_seq_one_letter_code
_entity_poly.pdbx_strand_id
1 'polypeptide(L)'
;MNAVLRRALVCSAGLALALSTTAACGKAAGTHKDSAAPADSTSIGLLLPENASSSRYESFDKPFIEAKVKALCARCTVLYNNAEGSAAKQKQQFDTLLAQGVKVIVLDAYDAASTREWVKEAAAKGVKVLAYDRLATGPVAAYVSFDNEKVGELQGQALLNALGPRAADADIVMIDGDEADPNAAQFKTGAHKALDGKIRKVVYEQSGQWNPTVAAQKISAALTQYGKNGFQAVYSANDGMAAAIITQLKGAGVNVPVGGQDAGLDAIQRIVSGDQAYTIYKAYRPLAETAAELAVDLLQGKDVKALAGTTVDSATDTNIPATLLDAKIVTKDTITQTVIADGLYRVSDICTADYAAACATAGLK
;
A
#
# COMPACT_ATOMS: atom_id res chain seq x y z
N MET A 1 -46.98 8.08 -43.11
CA MET A 1 -47.16 8.61 -44.52
C MET A 1 -45.79 8.53 -45.18
N ASN A 2 -45.78 7.69 -46.17
CA ASN A 2 -44.95 7.64 -47.38
C ASN A 2 -43.43 7.53 -47.24
N ALA A 3 -42.85 6.40 -47.47
CA ALA A 3 -42.69 5.60 -48.69
C ALA A 3 -41.82 6.32 -49.73
N VAL A 4 -40.81 5.71 -50.25
CA VAL A 4 -40.62 4.88 -51.43
C VAL A 4 -39.28 5.26 -52.05
N LEU A 5 -38.38 4.44 -52.36
CA LEU A 5 -38.13 3.30 -53.20
C LEU A 5 -37.04 3.53 -54.29
N ARG A 6 -36.18 2.56 -54.48
CA ARG A 6 -35.59 1.98 -55.71
C ARG A 6 -34.43 2.76 -56.41
N ARG A 7 -33.51 2.16 -57.10
CA ARG A 7 -33.16 0.88 -57.79
C ARG A 7 -31.68 0.98 -58.16
N ALA A 8 -30.81 0.03 -58.04
CA ALA A 8 -30.57 -1.16 -58.89
C ALA A 8 -29.94 -0.95 -60.25
N LEU A 9 -29.00 -1.76 -60.57
CA LEU A 9 -28.50 -2.38 -61.80
C LEU A 9 -27.04 -2.03 -62.14
N VAL A 10 -26.10 -2.94 -62.24
CA VAL A 10 -25.85 -4.20 -63.01
C VAL A 10 -24.85 -3.99 -64.18
N CYS A 11 -24.03 -5.01 -64.36
CA CYS A 11 -23.21 -5.46 -65.51
C CYS A 11 -21.79 -4.93 -65.64
N SER A 12 -20.84 -5.65 -66.12
CA SER A 12 -20.59 -7.09 -66.43
C SER A 12 -19.13 -7.24 -66.92
N ALA A 13 -18.54 -8.35 -66.59
CA ALA A 13 -17.72 -9.24 -67.40
C ALA A 13 -16.47 -8.73 -68.15
N GLY A 14 -15.38 -9.45 -67.99
CA GLY A 14 -14.21 -9.48 -68.88
C GLY A 14 -13.24 -10.59 -68.49
N LEU A 15 -13.37 -11.72 -69.15
CA LEU A 15 -12.57 -12.96 -69.07
C LEU A 15 -11.29 -12.81 -69.89
N ALA A 16 -10.12 -13.21 -69.36
CA ALA A 16 -9.01 -13.67 -70.20
C ALA A 16 -8.08 -14.62 -69.44
N LEU A 17 -8.06 -15.86 -69.87
CA LEU A 17 -7.12 -16.93 -69.54
C LEU A 17 -5.75 -16.67 -70.13
N ALA A 18 -4.71 -17.00 -69.38
CA ALA A 18 -3.45 -17.50 -69.93
C ALA A 18 -2.75 -18.46 -68.96
N LEU A 19 -2.75 -19.70 -69.30
CA LEU A 19 -1.93 -20.76 -68.71
C LEU A 19 -0.47 -20.59 -69.14
N SER A 20 0.44 -20.76 -68.18
CA SER A 20 1.78 -21.29 -68.49
C SER A 20 2.31 -22.07 -67.25
N THR A 21 2.43 -23.36 -67.43
CA THR A 21 3.03 -24.35 -66.56
C THR A 21 4.56 -24.27 -66.63
N THR A 22 5.24 -24.25 -65.50
CA THR A 22 6.53 -24.93 -65.33
C THR A 22 6.67 -25.46 -63.92
N ALA A 23 6.81 -26.75 -63.83
CA ALA A 23 7.15 -27.50 -62.63
C ALA A 23 8.61 -27.29 -62.25
N ALA A 24 8.85 -27.02 -60.99
CA ALA A 24 10.16 -27.30 -60.36
C ALA A 24 9.90 -27.73 -58.91
N CYS A 25 10.17 -29.00 -58.66
CA CYS A 25 10.26 -29.57 -57.30
C CYS A 25 11.40 -28.92 -56.52
N GLY A 26 11.06 -28.29 -55.40
CA GLY A 26 12.00 -27.90 -54.36
C GLY A 26 11.35 -28.15 -53.02
N LYS A 27 11.74 -29.24 -52.36
CA LYS A 27 11.46 -29.48 -50.94
C LYS A 27 12.13 -28.36 -50.14
N ALA A 28 11.35 -27.43 -49.64
CA ALA A 28 11.76 -26.57 -48.51
C ALA A 28 10.88 -26.96 -47.33
N ALA A 29 11.44 -27.72 -46.42
CA ALA A 29 10.89 -27.87 -45.07
C ALA A 29 10.83 -26.50 -44.43
N GLY A 30 9.65 -25.90 -44.41
CA GLY A 30 9.35 -24.74 -43.61
C GLY A 30 9.34 -25.18 -42.16
N THR A 31 10.43 -24.98 -41.48
CA THR A 31 10.44 -25.00 -40.03
C THR A 31 9.58 -23.80 -39.60
N HIS A 32 8.38 -24.04 -39.14
CA HIS A 32 7.70 -23.17 -38.24
C HIS A 32 8.66 -22.91 -37.07
N LYS A 33 9.33 -21.78 -37.09
CA LYS A 33 9.90 -21.24 -35.86
C LYS A 33 8.69 -20.87 -35.00
N ASP A 34 8.32 -21.80 -34.11
CA ASP A 34 7.64 -21.41 -32.90
C ASP A 34 8.44 -20.25 -32.35
N SER A 35 7.82 -19.09 -32.29
CA SER A 35 8.35 -17.94 -31.56
C SER A 35 8.36 -18.35 -30.11
N ALA A 36 9.42 -19.02 -29.69
CA ALA A 36 9.70 -19.20 -28.28
C ALA A 36 9.68 -17.79 -27.67
N ALA A 37 8.80 -17.59 -26.70
CA ALA A 37 8.81 -16.41 -25.87
C ALA A 37 10.26 -16.15 -25.44
N PRO A 38 10.71 -14.88 -25.38
CA PRO A 38 12.09 -14.59 -25.01
C PRO A 38 12.36 -15.22 -23.64
N ALA A 39 13.34 -16.12 -23.60
CA ALA A 39 13.68 -16.96 -22.45
C ALA A 39 14.18 -16.19 -21.21
N ASP A 40 14.31 -14.86 -21.30
CA ASP A 40 14.84 -13.98 -20.24
C ASP A 40 13.98 -12.71 -20.08
N SER A 41 12.74 -12.86 -19.57
CA SER A 41 12.04 -11.69 -19.09
C SER A 41 12.78 -11.10 -17.87
N THR A 42 13.25 -9.86 -18.01
CA THR A 42 13.87 -9.06 -16.93
C THR A 42 12.86 -8.10 -16.31
N SER A 43 11.56 -8.35 -16.53
CA SER A 43 10.49 -7.49 -16.03
C SER A 43 9.98 -7.99 -14.67
N ILE A 44 9.83 -7.03 -13.75
CA ILE A 44 9.25 -7.20 -12.41
C ILE A 44 7.92 -6.45 -12.40
N GLY A 45 6.83 -7.10 -12.04
CA GLY A 45 5.55 -6.45 -11.78
C GLY A 45 5.56 -5.76 -10.41
N LEU A 46 5.03 -4.56 -10.32
CA LEU A 46 4.79 -3.86 -9.06
C LEU A 46 3.31 -3.48 -8.98
N LEU A 47 2.60 -4.07 -8.01
CA LEU A 47 1.18 -3.80 -7.76
C LEU A 47 1.00 -3.18 -6.39
N LEU A 48 0.57 -1.92 -6.34
CA LEU A 48 0.28 -1.17 -5.13
C LEU A 48 -1.25 -0.99 -4.95
N PRO A 49 -1.75 -0.85 -3.70
CA PRO A 49 -3.17 -1.06 -3.43
C PRO A 49 -4.05 0.16 -3.69
N GLU A 50 -3.58 1.38 -3.34
CA GLU A 50 -4.41 2.57 -3.35
C GLU A 50 -3.57 3.85 -3.15
N ASN A 51 -4.22 5.04 -3.19
CA ASN A 51 -3.62 6.34 -2.88
C ASN A 51 -4.54 7.23 -2.04
N ALA A 52 -5.74 6.73 -1.68
CA ALA A 52 -6.77 7.57 -1.06
C ALA A 52 -6.46 7.92 0.40
N SER A 53 -5.88 6.98 1.15
CA SER A 53 -5.57 7.17 2.56
C SER A 53 -4.12 7.48 2.84
N SER A 54 -3.22 7.15 1.90
CA SER A 54 -1.79 7.41 2.04
C SER A 54 -1.15 7.68 0.68
N SER A 55 -0.51 8.82 0.54
CA SER A 55 0.25 9.19 -0.67
C SER A 55 1.60 8.47 -0.77
N ARG A 56 1.98 7.63 0.23
CA ARG A 56 3.29 7.00 0.31
C ARG A 56 3.63 6.17 -0.93
N TYR A 57 2.64 5.45 -1.45
CA TYR A 57 2.83 4.50 -2.54
C TYR A 57 3.39 5.14 -3.82
N GLU A 58 2.83 6.27 -4.23
CA GLU A 58 3.34 7.02 -5.40
C GLU A 58 4.55 7.89 -5.07
N SER A 59 4.57 8.48 -3.86
CA SER A 59 5.61 9.45 -3.51
C SER A 59 6.92 8.82 -3.08
N PHE A 60 6.87 7.59 -2.53
CA PHE A 60 8.03 6.95 -1.91
C PHE A 60 8.24 5.50 -2.38
N ASP A 61 7.28 4.60 -2.16
CA ASP A 61 7.46 3.17 -2.40
C ASP A 61 7.85 2.88 -3.85
N LYS A 62 7.04 3.34 -4.80
CA LYS A 62 7.30 3.19 -6.23
C LYS A 62 8.68 3.73 -6.67
N PRO A 63 9.00 5.02 -6.45
CA PRO A 63 10.27 5.56 -6.92
C PRO A 63 11.48 4.93 -6.24
N PHE A 64 11.39 4.51 -4.98
CA PHE A 64 12.50 3.82 -4.31
C PHE A 64 12.68 2.40 -4.84
N ILE A 65 11.61 1.64 -5.08
CA ILE A 65 11.68 0.31 -5.69
C ILE A 65 12.28 0.42 -7.11
N GLU A 66 11.75 1.32 -7.94
CA GLU A 66 12.23 1.51 -9.32
C GLU A 66 13.71 1.90 -9.37
N ALA A 67 14.13 2.86 -8.55
CA ALA A 67 15.51 3.29 -8.47
C ALA A 67 16.45 2.16 -8.01
N LYS A 68 16.06 1.40 -6.98
CA LYS A 68 16.88 0.32 -6.46
C LYS A 68 16.95 -0.87 -7.42
N VAL A 69 15.85 -1.26 -8.05
CA VAL A 69 15.84 -2.30 -9.11
C VAL A 69 16.79 -1.88 -10.23
N LYS A 70 16.72 -0.62 -10.68
CA LYS A 70 17.60 -0.12 -11.74
C LYS A 70 19.07 -0.14 -11.35
N ALA A 71 19.39 0.16 -10.10
CA ALA A 71 20.76 0.13 -9.58
C ALA A 71 21.33 -1.31 -9.53
N LEU A 72 20.49 -2.29 -9.14
CA LEU A 72 20.89 -3.70 -9.02
C LEU A 72 20.89 -4.44 -10.36
N CYS A 73 20.01 -4.04 -11.27
CA CYS A 73 19.80 -4.69 -12.56
C CYS A 73 19.52 -3.64 -13.64
N ALA A 74 20.55 -3.12 -14.28
CA ALA A 74 20.43 -2.05 -15.27
C ALA A 74 19.50 -2.38 -16.46
N ARG A 75 19.33 -3.68 -16.78
CA ARG A 75 18.44 -4.17 -17.86
C ARG A 75 17.03 -4.49 -17.37
N CYS A 76 16.77 -4.51 -16.05
CA CYS A 76 15.46 -4.82 -15.51
C CYS A 76 14.51 -3.63 -15.67
N THR A 77 13.24 -3.95 -15.89
CA THR A 77 12.14 -3.00 -15.96
C THR A 77 11.12 -3.29 -14.88
N VAL A 78 10.55 -2.25 -14.28
CA VAL A 78 9.43 -2.37 -13.36
C VAL A 78 8.14 -2.00 -14.10
N LEU A 79 7.19 -2.93 -14.13
CA LEU A 79 5.85 -2.72 -14.70
C LEU A 79 4.90 -2.38 -13.55
N TYR A 80 4.68 -1.09 -13.37
CA TYR A 80 3.91 -0.55 -12.26
C TYR A 80 2.42 -0.45 -12.56
N ASN A 81 1.59 -0.80 -11.56
CA ASN A 81 0.16 -0.56 -11.53
C ASN A 81 -0.31 -0.23 -10.10
N ASN A 82 -1.40 0.53 -10.00
CA ASN A 82 -2.08 0.82 -8.73
C ASN A 82 -3.54 0.39 -8.83
N ALA A 83 -4.02 -0.32 -7.81
CA ALA A 83 -5.39 -0.83 -7.78
C ALA A 83 -6.45 0.24 -7.52
N GLU A 84 -6.03 1.42 -7.02
CA GLU A 84 -6.93 2.54 -6.69
C GLU A 84 -8.08 2.13 -5.75
N GLY A 85 -7.78 1.25 -4.78
CA GLY A 85 -8.75 0.79 -3.82
C GLY A 85 -9.74 -0.26 -4.35
N SER A 86 -9.36 -1.01 -5.40
CA SER A 86 -10.24 -2.02 -6.00
C SER A 86 -9.56 -3.37 -6.15
N ALA A 87 -10.03 -4.38 -5.40
CA ALA A 87 -9.56 -5.77 -5.53
C ALA A 87 -9.76 -6.33 -6.94
N ALA A 88 -10.89 -6.02 -7.58
CA ALA A 88 -11.17 -6.46 -8.96
C ALA A 88 -10.18 -5.85 -9.97
N LYS A 89 -9.85 -4.56 -9.82
CA LYS A 89 -8.84 -3.88 -10.64
C LYS A 89 -7.46 -4.49 -10.40
N GLN A 90 -7.09 -4.76 -9.14
CA GLN A 90 -5.81 -5.39 -8.83
C GLN A 90 -5.69 -6.78 -9.46
N LYS A 91 -6.76 -7.60 -9.41
CA LYS A 91 -6.79 -8.90 -10.10
C LYS A 91 -6.56 -8.78 -11.59
N GLN A 92 -7.25 -7.86 -12.27
CA GLN A 92 -7.06 -7.63 -13.70
C GLN A 92 -5.63 -7.19 -14.04
N GLN A 93 -5.02 -6.33 -13.21
CA GLN A 93 -3.64 -5.90 -13.35
C GLN A 93 -2.67 -7.05 -13.14
N PHE A 94 -2.93 -7.91 -12.15
CA PHE A 94 -2.14 -9.11 -11.88
C PHE A 94 -2.15 -10.06 -13.08
N ASP A 95 -3.34 -10.35 -13.66
CA ASP A 95 -3.47 -11.18 -14.84
C ASP A 95 -2.74 -10.60 -16.06
N THR A 96 -2.80 -9.28 -16.21
CA THR A 96 -2.07 -8.58 -17.27
C THR A 96 -0.57 -8.76 -17.13
N LEU A 97 -0.02 -8.66 -15.92
CA LEU A 97 1.41 -8.90 -15.66
C LEU A 97 1.81 -10.35 -15.97
N LEU A 98 0.97 -11.32 -15.58
CA LEU A 98 1.20 -12.73 -15.95
C LEU A 98 1.21 -12.95 -17.46
N ALA A 99 0.29 -12.31 -18.20
CA ALA A 99 0.23 -12.37 -19.65
C ALA A 99 1.43 -11.68 -20.32
N GLN A 100 1.99 -10.65 -19.72
CA GLN A 100 3.21 -9.97 -20.17
C GLN A 100 4.48 -10.76 -19.87
N GLY A 101 4.38 -11.90 -19.18
CA GLY A 101 5.49 -12.81 -18.94
C GLY A 101 6.48 -12.35 -17.87
N VAL A 102 6.08 -11.52 -16.91
CA VAL A 102 6.89 -11.18 -15.74
C VAL A 102 7.32 -12.44 -15.00
N LYS A 103 8.47 -12.41 -14.35
CA LYS A 103 8.99 -13.55 -13.56
C LYS A 103 8.83 -13.33 -12.05
N VAL A 104 8.69 -12.10 -11.64
CA VAL A 104 8.47 -11.70 -10.25
C VAL A 104 7.36 -10.66 -10.20
N ILE A 105 6.47 -10.76 -9.22
CA ILE A 105 5.48 -9.73 -8.89
C ILE A 105 5.69 -9.32 -7.44
N VAL A 106 5.96 -8.05 -7.21
CA VAL A 106 5.89 -7.40 -5.90
C VAL A 106 4.44 -6.98 -5.71
N LEU A 107 3.76 -7.58 -4.75
CA LEU A 107 2.32 -7.43 -4.52
C LEU A 107 2.05 -6.86 -3.13
N ASP A 108 1.54 -5.64 -3.08
CA ASP A 108 0.86 -5.10 -1.91
C ASP A 108 -0.65 -5.31 -2.10
N ALA A 109 -1.19 -6.31 -1.41
CA ALA A 109 -2.55 -6.77 -1.64
C ALA A 109 -3.58 -5.76 -1.11
N TYR A 110 -4.51 -5.31 -1.97
CA TYR A 110 -5.64 -4.52 -1.49
C TYR A 110 -6.57 -5.35 -0.60
N ASP A 111 -6.90 -6.55 -1.03
CA ASP A 111 -7.63 -7.58 -0.27
C ASP A 111 -6.78 -8.86 -0.24
N ALA A 112 -6.14 -9.11 0.90
CA ALA A 112 -5.21 -10.22 1.03
C ALA A 112 -5.89 -11.59 0.88
N ALA A 113 -7.11 -11.75 1.36
CA ALA A 113 -7.83 -13.02 1.29
C ALA A 113 -8.15 -13.43 -0.15
N SER A 114 -8.43 -12.46 -1.02
CA SER A 114 -8.74 -12.70 -2.42
C SER A 114 -7.55 -13.14 -3.27
N THR A 115 -6.30 -12.94 -2.78
CA THR A 115 -5.09 -13.23 -3.58
C THR A 115 -4.74 -14.70 -3.70
N ARG A 116 -5.31 -15.57 -2.90
CA ARG A 116 -4.93 -16.99 -2.79
C ARG A 116 -4.82 -17.70 -4.14
N GLU A 117 -5.86 -17.60 -4.95
CA GLU A 117 -5.89 -18.29 -6.24
C GLU A 117 -4.99 -17.60 -7.28
N TRP A 118 -4.80 -16.28 -7.18
CA TRP A 118 -3.89 -15.55 -8.07
C TRP A 118 -2.44 -15.97 -7.84
N VAL A 119 -2.03 -16.06 -6.57
CA VAL A 119 -0.67 -16.45 -6.18
C VAL A 119 -0.40 -17.90 -6.55
N LYS A 120 -1.39 -18.81 -6.41
CA LYS A 120 -1.28 -20.20 -6.90
C LYS A 120 -1.12 -20.26 -8.41
N GLU A 121 -1.90 -19.47 -9.16
CA GLU A 121 -1.79 -19.40 -10.62
C GLU A 121 -0.41 -18.89 -11.04
N ALA A 122 0.11 -17.86 -10.39
CA ALA A 122 1.46 -17.36 -10.62
C ALA A 122 2.51 -18.43 -10.39
N ALA A 123 2.43 -19.15 -9.26
CA ALA A 123 3.34 -20.23 -8.91
C ALA A 123 3.31 -21.37 -9.94
N ALA A 124 2.11 -21.76 -10.42
CA ALA A 124 1.95 -22.79 -11.45
C ALA A 124 2.59 -22.37 -12.80
N LYS A 125 2.69 -21.07 -13.07
CA LYS A 125 3.38 -20.48 -14.24
C LYS A 125 4.87 -20.21 -13.99
N GLY A 126 5.39 -20.56 -12.81
CA GLY A 126 6.78 -20.30 -12.42
C GLY A 126 7.08 -18.84 -12.08
N VAL A 127 6.05 -18.01 -11.87
CA VAL A 127 6.16 -16.61 -11.45
C VAL A 127 6.22 -16.56 -9.92
N LYS A 128 7.22 -15.85 -9.38
CA LYS A 128 7.39 -15.66 -7.94
C LYS A 128 6.61 -14.42 -7.47
N VAL A 129 5.87 -14.54 -6.37
CA VAL A 129 5.20 -13.42 -5.74
C VAL A 129 5.91 -13.06 -4.44
N LEU A 130 6.37 -11.82 -4.34
CA LEU A 130 6.89 -11.21 -3.12
C LEU A 130 5.76 -10.39 -2.51
N ALA A 131 5.28 -10.77 -1.32
CA ALA A 131 4.33 -9.97 -0.58
C ALA A 131 5.05 -8.73 -0.02
N TYR A 132 4.49 -7.56 -0.26
CA TYR A 132 5.02 -6.26 0.14
C TYR A 132 4.01 -5.56 1.04
N ASP A 133 4.44 -5.03 2.17
CA ASP A 133 3.62 -4.37 3.19
C ASP A 133 2.48 -5.27 3.72
N ARG A 134 1.51 -5.65 2.91
CA ARG A 134 0.39 -6.52 3.28
C ARG A 134 0.67 -7.96 2.87
N LEU A 135 0.51 -8.89 3.82
CA LEU A 135 0.77 -10.30 3.58
C LEU A 135 -0.34 -10.91 2.72
N ALA A 136 -0.05 -11.12 1.44
CA ALA A 136 -0.93 -11.83 0.53
C ALA A 136 -1.09 -13.31 0.93
N THR A 137 -2.25 -13.91 0.66
CA THR A 137 -2.49 -15.34 0.85
C THR A 137 -2.07 -16.15 -0.38
N GLY A 138 -1.67 -17.42 -0.18
CA GLY A 138 -1.13 -18.31 -1.21
C GLY A 138 0.39 -18.45 -1.12
N PRO A 139 1.02 -19.28 -1.99
CA PRO A 139 2.43 -19.63 -1.91
C PRO A 139 3.35 -18.46 -2.31
N VAL A 140 3.44 -17.43 -1.47
CA VAL A 140 4.37 -16.32 -1.66
C VAL A 140 5.81 -16.76 -1.43
N ALA A 141 6.74 -16.19 -2.18
CA ALA A 141 8.16 -16.54 -2.10
C ALA A 141 8.86 -15.93 -0.88
N ALA A 142 8.43 -14.73 -0.49
CA ALA A 142 8.90 -14.01 0.70
C ALA A 142 7.91 -12.89 1.04
N TYR A 143 8.13 -12.28 2.21
CA TYR A 143 7.37 -11.14 2.71
C TYR A 143 8.29 -10.06 3.25
N VAL A 144 7.97 -8.80 2.97
CA VAL A 144 8.67 -7.65 3.54
C VAL A 144 7.65 -6.62 4.03
N SER A 145 7.75 -6.26 5.30
CA SER A 145 6.84 -5.34 5.98
C SER A 145 7.48 -4.74 7.24
N PHE A 146 6.64 -4.17 8.07
CA PHE A 146 6.96 -3.80 9.45
C PHE A 146 6.41 -4.86 10.42
N ASP A 147 6.92 -4.88 11.66
CA ASP A 147 6.25 -5.58 12.75
C ASP A 147 4.96 -4.82 13.11
N ASN A 148 3.86 -5.22 12.49
CA ASN A 148 2.60 -4.48 12.55
C ASN A 148 1.92 -4.55 13.93
N GLU A 149 2.11 -5.63 14.70
CA GLU A 149 1.64 -5.66 16.09
C GLU A 149 2.43 -4.64 16.91
N LYS A 150 3.76 -4.57 16.70
CA LYS A 150 4.60 -3.56 17.35
C LYS A 150 4.24 -2.14 16.94
N VAL A 151 3.89 -1.92 15.67
CA VAL A 151 3.38 -0.61 15.21
C VAL A 151 2.11 -0.22 15.99
N GLY A 152 1.16 -1.15 16.16
CA GLY A 152 -0.03 -0.92 16.98
C GLY A 152 0.30 -0.62 18.45
N GLU A 153 1.25 -1.36 19.05
CA GLU A 153 1.73 -1.07 20.41
C GLU A 153 2.30 0.35 20.52
N LEU A 154 3.08 0.79 19.52
CA LEU A 154 3.63 2.14 19.48
C LEU A 154 2.54 3.21 19.37
N GLN A 155 1.49 2.97 18.57
CA GLN A 155 0.35 3.86 18.48
C GLN A 155 -0.38 4.00 19.83
N GLY A 156 -0.67 2.86 20.49
CA GLY A 156 -1.29 2.85 21.80
C GLY A 156 -0.42 3.55 22.86
N GLN A 157 0.89 3.29 22.87
CA GLN A 157 1.81 3.95 23.78
C GLN A 157 1.89 5.46 23.55
N ALA A 158 1.91 5.91 22.29
CA ALA A 158 1.91 7.34 21.94
C ALA A 158 0.61 8.02 22.38
N LEU A 159 -0.54 7.33 22.28
CA LEU A 159 -1.83 7.85 22.74
C LEU A 159 -1.85 7.99 24.27
N LEU A 160 -1.33 6.99 25.02
CA LEU A 160 -1.17 7.07 26.47
C LEU A 160 -0.28 8.24 26.87
N ASN A 161 0.84 8.44 26.17
CA ASN A 161 1.74 9.57 26.44
C ASN A 161 1.04 10.92 26.20
N ALA A 162 0.21 11.03 25.14
CA ALA A 162 -0.57 12.24 24.85
C ALA A 162 -1.66 12.51 25.90
N LEU A 163 -2.25 11.46 26.48
CA LEU A 163 -3.20 11.56 27.59
C LEU A 163 -2.53 11.92 28.91
N GLY A 164 -1.27 11.46 29.10
CA GLY A 164 -0.50 11.67 30.32
C GLY A 164 -1.20 11.11 31.58
N PRO A 165 -1.19 11.83 32.70
CA PRO A 165 -1.82 11.36 33.96
C PRO A 165 -3.33 11.08 33.87
N ARG A 166 -4.01 11.58 32.85
CA ARG A 166 -5.46 11.37 32.66
C ARG A 166 -5.79 10.03 31.97
N ALA A 167 -4.79 9.25 31.56
CA ALA A 167 -5.00 8.03 30.78
C ALA A 167 -5.94 7.05 31.49
N ALA A 168 -5.75 6.81 32.80
CA ALA A 168 -6.54 5.84 33.57
C ALA A 168 -8.05 6.20 33.63
N ASP A 169 -8.40 7.48 33.50
CA ASP A 169 -9.77 7.97 33.53
C ASP A 169 -10.33 8.23 32.12
N ALA A 170 -9.54 7.99 31.06
CA ALA A 170 -9.92 8.31 29.71
C ALA A 170 -10.77 7.25 29.05
N ASP A 171 -11.90 7.65 28.48
CA ASP A 171 -12.59 6.91 27.43
C ASP A 171 -12.01 7.29 26.09
N ILE A 172 -11.82 6.34 25.19
CA ILE A 172 -11.30 6.61 23.86
C ILE A 172 -12.20 6.09 22.75
N VAL A 173 -12.08 6.70 21.57
CA VAL A 173 -12.65 6.23 20.32
C VAL A 173 -11.53 5.61 19.51
N MET A 174 -11.77 4.44 18.91
CA MET A 174 -10.84 3.80 17.96
C MET A 174 -11.47 3.75 16.57
N ILE A 175 -10.75 4.27 15.57
CA ILE A 175 -11.10 4.17 14.16
C ILE A 175 -9.99 3.36 13.49
N ASP A 176 -10.30 2.09 13.24
CA ASP A 176 -9.38 1.08 12.74
C ASP A 176 -9.21 1.13 11.23
N GLY A 177 -8.28 0.33 10.69
CA GLY A 177 -8.06 0.14 9.26
C GLY A 177 -9.16 -0.69 8.57
N ASP A 178 -8.89 -1.10 7.34
CA ASP A 178 -9.77 -1.97 6.57
C ASP A 178 -9.57 -3.44 6.97
N GLU A 179 -10.66 -4.16 7.19
CA GLU A 179 -10.66 -5.57 7.56
C GLU A 179 -10.10 -6.50 6.45
N ALA A 180 -10.10 -6.05 5.20
CA ALA A 180 -9.49 -6.76 4.07
C ALA A 180 -7.94 -6.74 4.11
N ASP A 181 -7.36 -5.84 4.92
CA ASP A 181 -5.93 -5.73 5.16
C ASP A 181 -5.54 -6.44 6.47
N PRO A 182 -4.72 -7.50 6.42
CA PRO A 182 -4.31 -8.23 7.62
C PRO A 182 -3.52 -7.36 8.61
N ASN A 183 -2.84 -6.30 8.14
CA ASN A 183 -2.11 -5.37 9.00
C ASN A 183 -3.06 -4.62 9.94
N ALA A 184 -4.29 -4.31 9.50
CA ALA A 184 -5.27 -3.61 10.33
C ALA A 184 -5.60 -4.38 11.61
N ALA A 185 -5.76 -5.71 11.51
CA ALA A 185 -5.99 -6.57 12.67
C ALA A 185 -4.78 -6.61 13.60
N GLN A 186 -3.55 -6.60 13.05
CA GLN A 186 -2.31 -6.58 13.83
C GLN A 186 -2.12 -5.24 14.55
N PHE A 187 -2.37 -4.10 13.86
CA PHE A 187 -2.34 -2.78 14.50
C PHE A 187 -3.34 -2.68 15.65
N LYS A 188 -4.56 -3.14 15.43
CA LYS A 188 -5.60 -3.19 16.45
C LYS A 188 -5.15 -4.02 17.66
N THR A 189 -4.66 -5.24 17.43
CA THR A 189 -4.16 -6.13 18.49
C THR A 189 -3.06 -5.45 19.30
N GLY A 190 -2.08 -4.85 18.63
CA GLY A 190 -0.99 -4.13 19.30
C GLY A 190 -1.47 -2.90 20.07
N ALA A 191 -2.41 -2.14 19.53
CA ALA A 191 -3.00 -0.98 20.19
C ALA A 191 -3.71 -1.39 21.48
N HIS A 192 -4.56 -2.42 21.43
CA HIS A 192 -5.23 -2.97 22.61
C HIS A 192 -4.24 -3.47 23.66
N LYS A 193 -3.20 -4.21 23.24
CA LYS A 193 -2.14 -4.66 24.16
C LYS A 193 -1.46 -3.50 24.91
N ALA A 194 -1.32 -2.35 24.28
CA ALA A 194 -0.78 -1.16 24.92
C ALA A 194 -1.78 -0.41 25.80
N LEU A 195 -3.06 -0.35 25.40
CA LEU A 195 -4.10 0.48 25.98
C LEU A 195 -4.88 -0.19 27.09
N ASP A 196 -5.22 -1.50 26.94
CA ASP A 196 -6.10 -2.22 27.85
C ASP A 196 -5.55 -2.27 29.26
N GLY A 197 -6.41 -1.93 30.22
CA GLY A 197 -6.03 -1.81 31.63
C GLY A 197 -5.25 -0.52 31.99
N LYS A 198 -4.93 0.34 31.02
CA LYS A 198 -4.28 1.64 31.24
C LYS A 198 -5.17 2.85 30.92
N ILE A 199 -6.28 2.61 30.25
CA ILE A 199 -7.38 3.55 30.02
C ILE A 199 -8.63 3.06 30.75
N ARG A 200 -9.67 3.92 30.87
CA ARG A 200 -10.93 3.47 31.43
C ARG A 200 -11.61 2.48 30.51
N LYS A 201 -11.81 2.82 29.24
CA LYS A 201 -12.33 1.90 28.21
C LYS A 201 -12.27 2.49 26.79
N VAL A 202 -12.40 1.62 25.80
CA VAL A 202 -12.79 1.97 24.44
C VAL A 202 -14.31 2.07 24.38
N VAL A 203 -14.86 3.26 24.15
CA VAL A 203 -16.33 3.49 24.11
C VAL A 203 -16.91 3.29 22.73
N TYR A 204 -16.11 3.44 21.68
CA TYR A 204 -16.51 3.28 20.29
C TYR A 204 -15.33 2.75 19.49
N GLU A 205 -15.55 1.69 18.74
CA GLU A 205 -14.52 1.07 17.90
C GLU A 205 -15.16 0.62 16.59
N GLN A 206 -14.65 1.11 15.47
CA GLN A 206 -15.17 0.84 14.14
C GLN A 206 -14.07 0.92 13.08
N SER A 207 -14.20 0.11 12.03
CA SER A 207 -13.35 0.25 10.85
C SER A 207 -13.63 1.57 10.11
N GLY A 208 -12.55 2.28 9.78
CA GLY A 208 -12.54 3.43 8.87
C GLY A 208 -12.27 3.04 7.43
N GLN A 209 -11.99 1.75 7.15
CA GLN A 209 -11.81 1.18 5.81
C GLN A 209 -10.70 1.85 5.00
N TRP A 210 -9.63 2.32 5.65
CA TRP A 210 -8.60 3.15 5.03
C TRP A 210 -9.19 4.30 4.19
N ASN A 211 -10.35 4.82 4.58
CA ASN A 211 -11.10 5.83 3.82
C ASN A 211 -11.42 7.05 4.68
N PRO A 212 -10.87 8.23 4.35
CA PRO A 212 -11.10 9.46 5.11
C PRO A 212 -12.59 9.82 5.25
N THR A 213 -13.40 9.57 4.22
CA THR A 213 -14.84 9.86 4.26
C THR A 213 -15.57 8.94 5.25
N VAL A 214 -15.22 7.64 5.26
CA VAL A 214 -15.78 6.68 6.22
C VAL A 214 -15.34 7.05 7.64
N ALA A 215 -14.07 7.37 7.84
CA ALA A 215 -13.55 7.80 9.15
C ALA A 215 -14.28 9.04 9.68
N ALA A 216 -14.55 10.03 8.82
CA ALA A 216 -15.36 11.20 9.16
C ALA A 216 -16.78 10.83 9.60
N GLN A 217 -17.43 9.89 8.91
CA GLN A 217 -18.75 9.38 9.29
C GLN A 217 -18.73 8.65 10.64
N LYS A 218 -17.69 7.84 10.87
CA LYS A 218 -17.56 7.08 12.13
C LYS A 218 -17.32 7.99 13.33
N ILE A 219 -16.45 9.00 13.23
CA ILE A 219 -16.25 9.96 14.31
C ILE A 219 -17.49 10.84 14.56
N SER A 220 -18.24 11.18 13.51
CA SER A 220 -19.50 11.92 13.64
C SER A 220 -20.56 11.07 14.36
N ALA A 221 -20.62 9.76 14.10
CA ALA A 221 -21.48 8.83 14.81
C ALA A 221 -21.07 8.72 16.30
N ALA A 222 -19.77 8.62 16.60
CA ALA A 222 -19.28 8.63 17.98
C ALA A 222 -19.67 9.93 18.73
N LEU A 223 -19.51 11.08 18.08
CA LEU A 223 -19.93 12.39 18.64
C LEU A 223 -21.43 12.44 18.91
N THR A 224 -22.25 11.87 18.02
CA THR A 224 -23.71 11.79 18.21
C THR A 224 -24.07 10.90 19.38
N GLN A 225 -23.41 9.76 19.52
CA GLN A 225 -23.73 8.75 20.54
C GLN A 225 -23.24 9.14 21.93
N TYR A 226 -22.04 9.71 22.05
CA TYR A 226 -21.37 9.96 23.34
C TYR A 226 -21.28 11.44 23.70
N GLY A 227 -21.58 12.34 22.75
CA GLY A 227 -21.47 13.77 22.95
C GLY A 227 -20.02 14.27 22.93
N LYS A 228 -19.86 15.60 23.01
CA LYS A 228 -18.56 16.28 22.91
C LYS A 228 -17.56 15.93 24.01
N ASN A 229 -18.04 15.53 25.17
CA ASN A 229 -17.24 15.22 26.35
C ASN A 229 -17.16 13.71 26.63
N GLY A 230 -17.74 12.87 25.78
CA GLY A 230 -17.89 11.43 26.00
C GLY A 230 -16.65 10.61 25.75
N PHE A 231 -15.57 11.24 25.26
CA PHE A 231 -14.26 10.62 25.08
C PHE A 231 -13.14 11.66 25.18
N GLN A 232 -11.93 11.22 25.54
CA GLN A 232 -10.78 12.07 25.82
C GLN A 232 -9.64 11.93 24.82
N ALA A 233 -9.69 10.93 23.93
CA ALA A 233 -8.73 10.76 22.84
C ALA A 233 -9.32 9.93 21.69
N VAL A 234 -8.69 10.03 20.52
CA VAL A 234 -9.03 9.21 19.35
C VAL A 234 -7.78 8.51 18.82
N TYR A 235 -7.83 7.19 18.77
CA TYR A 235 -6.94 6.38 17.97
C TYR A 235 -7.44 6.42 16.51
N SER A 236 -6.57 6.79 15.60
CA SER A 236 -6.79 6.65 14.16
C SER A 236 -5.71 5.78 13.58
N ALA A 237 -6.08 4.72 12.88
CA ALA A 237 -5.12 3.75 12.39
C ALA A 237 -4.16 4.32 11.33
N ASN A 238 -4.48 5.46 10.67
CA ASN A 238 -3.53 6.19 9.82
C ASN A 238 -3.79 7.69 9.75
N ASP A 239 -2.86 8.43 9.11
CA ASP A 239 -2.85 9.90 9.01
C ASP A 239 -3.93 10.45 8.08
N GLY A 240 -4.27 9.74 7.00
CA GLY A 240 -5.31 10.16 6.07
C GLY A 240 -6.70 10.16 6.74
N MET A 241 -6.99 9.14 7.53
CA MET A 241 -8.22 9.10 8.34
C MET A 241 -8.15 10.12 9.48
N ALA A 242 -6.98 10.29 10.14
CA ALA A 242 -6.79 11.27 11.20
C ALA A 242 -7.12 12.71 10.73
N ALA A 243 -6.75 13.08 9.51
CA ALA A 243 -7.06 14.39 8.93
C ALA A 243 -8.57 14.66 8.89
N ALA A 244 -9.34 13.68 8.43
CA ALA A 244 -10.80 13.78 8.35
C ALA A 244 -11.45 13.78 9.75
N ILE A 245 -10.95 12.96 10.67
CA ILE A 245 -11.38 12.91 12.07
C ILE A 245 -11.16 14.27 12.75
N ILE A 246 -9.95 14.82 12.63
CA ILE A 246 -9.59 16.13 13.21
C ILE A 246 -10.51 17.23 12.66
N THR A 247 -10.81 17.22 11.37
CA THR A 247 -11.72 18.19 10.74
C THR A 247 -13.12 18.12 11.37
N GLN A 248 -13.67 16.91 11.58
CA GLN A 248 -14.98 16.76 12.21
C GLN A 248 -14.97 17.20 13.69
N LEU A 249 -13.93 16.84 14.44
CA LEU A 249 -13.78 17.23 15.84
C LEU A 249 -13.69 18.76 15.99
N LYS A 250 -12.89 19.42 15.15
CA LYS A 250 -12.78 20.88 15.12
C LYS A 250 -14.13 21.54 14.79
N GLY A 251 -14.84 21.04 13.79
CA GLY A 251 -16.19 21.51 13.43
C GLY A 251 -17.20 21.37 14.58
N ALA A 252 -17.03 20.34 15.42
CA ALA A 252 -17.84 20.12 16.62
C ALA A 252 -17.36 20.94 17.85
N GLY A 253 -16.22 21.63 17.77
CA GLY A 253 -15.60 22.31 18.91
C GLY A 253 -15.02 21.36 19.96
N VAL A 254 -14.56 20.18 19.53
CA VAL A 254 -13.92 19.15 20.38
C VAL A 254 -12.41 19.20 20.13
N ASN A 255 -11.65 19.29 21.23
CA ASN A 255 -10.18 19.28 21.20
C ASN A 255 -9.66 18.16 22.08
N VAL A 256 -9.32 17.04 21.48
CA VAL A 256 -8.75 15.85 22.13
C VAL A 256 -7.55 15.36 21.34
N PRO A 257 -6.58 14.67 21.95
CA PRO A 257 -5.49 14.04 21.21
C PRO A 257 -6.00 13.08 20.14
N VAL A 258 -5.50 13.23 18.91
CA VAL A 258 -5.74 12.32 17.80
C VAL A 258 -4.39 11.77 17.32
N GLY A 259 -4.29 10.48 17.22
CA GLY A 259 -3.11 9.79 16.70
C GLY A 259 -3.21 9.51 15.21
N GLY A 260 -2.12 9.00 14.65
CA GLY A 260 -2.04 8.54 13.26
C GLY A 260 -0.86 7.60 13.03
N GLN A 261 -0.67 7.23 11.76
CA GLN A 261 0.40 6.39 11.27
C GLN A 261 0.72 6.80 9.82
N ASP A 262 1.93 6.54 9.38
CA ASP A 262 2.53 6.74 8.06
C ASP A 262 3.40 8.00 7.93
N ALA A 263 3.39 8.90 8.89
CA ALA A 263 4.19 10.13 8.86
C ALA A 263 4.01 10.93 7.56
N GLY A 264 2.76 11.06 7.07
CA GLY A 264 2.43 11.89 5.91
C GLY A 264 2.85 13.34 6.14
N LEU A 265 3.24 14.06 5.07
CA LEU A 265 3.72 15.45 5.20
C LEU A 265 2.69 16.36 5.90
N ASP A 266 1.43 16.23 5.53
CA ASP A 266 0.32 16.96 6.14
C ASP A 266 0.10 16.57 7.61
N ALA A 267 0.36 15.31 7.99
CA ALA A 267 0.32 14.87 9.38
C ALA A 267 1.47 15.46 10.20
N ILE A 268 2.69 15.50 9.64
CA ILE A 268 3.82 16.17 10.28
C ILE A 268 3.51 17.64 10.50
N GLN A 269 2.90 18.32 9.53
CA GLN A 269 2.44 19.71 9.65
C GLN A 269 1.37 19.87 10.72
N ARG A 270 0.40 18.94 10.81
CA ARG A 270 -0.61 18.94 11.90
C ARG A 270 0.02 18.68 13.28
N ILE A 271 1.07 17.86 13.35
CA ILE A 271 1.81 17.64 14.60
C ILE A 271 2.56 18.92 15.00
N VAL A 272 3.20 19.59 14.06
CA VAL A 272 3.87 20.88 14.31
C VAL A 272 2.89 21.93 14.82
N SER A 273 1.69 22.04 14.20
CA SER A 273 0.64 22.98 14.63
C SER A 273 -0.05 22.56 15.94
N GLY A 274 0.05 21.30 16.35
CA GLY A 274 -0.61 20.76 17.54
C GLY A 274 -2.01 20.20 17.29
N ASP A 275 -2.42 20.08 16.03
CA ASP A 275 -3.72 19.53 15.64
C ASP A 275 -3.76 17.99 15.68
N GLN A 276 -2.60 17.34 15.52
CA GLN A 276 -2.42 15.89 15.67
C GLN A 276 -1.37 15.64 16.74
N ALA A 277 -1.58 14.66 17.60
CA ALA A 277 -0.70 14.41 18.74
C ALA A 277 0.59 13.67 18.34
N TYR A 278 0.47 12.69 17.47
CA TYR A 278 1.58 11.86 16.99
C TYR A 278 1.24 11.17 15.66
N THR A 279 2.27 10.64 15.04
CA THR A 279 2.16 9.63 13.98
C THR A 279 3.20 8.53 14.21
N ILE A 280 3.07 7.39 13.54
CA ILE A 280 4.08 6.34 13.51
C ILE A 280 4.80 6.40 12.18
N TYR A 281 6.10 6.64 12.23
CA TYR A 281 6.97 6.64 11.07
C TYR A 281 7.43 5.23 10.74
N LYS A 282 7.05 4.78 9.58
CA LYS A 282 7.51 3.58 8.92
C LYS A 282 8.50 4.01 7.82
N ALA A 283 9.77 3.63 7.95
CA ALA A 283 10.81 4.08 7.02
C ALA A 283 10.63 3.42 5.63
N TYR A 284 10.04 4.14 4.68
CA TYR A 284 9.69 3.62 3.35
C TYR A 284 10.89 3.24 2.49
N ARG A 285 11.98 4.02 2.56
CA ARG A 285 13.18 3.73 1.75
C ARG A 285 13.77 2.34 2.07
N PRO A 286 14.11 1.97 3.31
CA PRO A 286 14.63 0.63 3.59
C PRO A 286 13.63 -0.47 3.27
N LEU A 287 12.31 -0.24 3.46
CA LEU A 287 11.28 -1.21 3.07
C LEU A 287 11.29 -1.46 1.56
N ALA A 288 11.22 -0.39 0.77
CA ALA A 288 11.20 -0.44 -0.68
C ALA A 288 12.51 -1.00 -1.28
N GLU A 289 13.66 -0.60 -0.72
CA GLU A 289 14.96 -1.09 -1.16
C GLU A 289 15.13 -2.59 -0.85
N THR A 290 14.68 -3.06 0.32
CA THR A 290 14.66 -4.49 0.65
C THR A 290 13.75 -5.28 -0.30
N ALA A 291 12.56 -4.76 -0.62
CA ALA A 291 11.67 -5.40 -1.58
C ALA A 291 12.31 -5.49 -2.98
N ALA A 292 12.99 -4.45 -3.41
CA ALA A 292 13.70 -4.42 -4.69
C ALA A 292 14.86 -5.44 -4.72
N GLU A 293 15.63 -5.57 -3.64
CA GLU A 293 16.69 -6.56 -3.49
C GLU A 293 16.14 -7.98 -3.59
N LEU A 294 15.12 -8.30 -2.80
CA LEU A 294 14.46 -9.60 -2.82
C LEU A 294 13.87 -9.91 -4.21
N ALA A 295 13.23 -8.92 -4.85
CA ALA A 295 12.64 -9.11 -6.17
C ALA A 295 13.70 -9.40 -7.25
N VAL A 296 14.85 -8.71 -7.22
CA VAL A 296 15.97 -8.96 -8.15
C VAL A 296 16.62 -10.32 -7.86
N ASP A 297 16.78 -10.70 -6.60
CA ASP A 297 17.33 -11.99 -6.21
C ASP A 297 16.41 -13.15 -6.63
N LEU A 298 15.10 -13.01 -6.43
CA LEU A 298 14.10 -13.96 -6.94
C LEU A 298 14.13 -14.09 -8.47
N LEU A 299 14.29 -12.97 -9.18
CA LEU A 299 14.42 -12.94 -10.63
C LEU A 299 15.68 -13.67 -11.11
N GLN A 300 16.78 -13.60 -10.34
CA GLN A 300 18.04 -14.30 -10.59
C GLN A 300 18.03 -15.75 -10.11
N GLY A 301 16.92 -16.24 -9.54
CA GLY A 301 16.81 -17.60 -9.03
C GLY A 301 17.58 -17.87 -7.73
N LYS A 302 17.96 -16.83 -6.99
CA LYS A 302 18.67 -16.97 -5.72
C LYS A 302 17.71 -17.39 -4.60
N ASP A 303 18.26 -18.04 -3.57
CA ASP A 303 17.53 -18.32 -2.33
C ASP A 303 17.45 -17.04 -1.47
N VAL A 304 16.23 -16.58 -1.24
CA VAL A 304 15.95 -15.37 -0.44
C VAL A 304 15.81 -15.65 1.06
N LYS A 305 15.81 -16.93 1.47
CA LYS A 305 15.70 -17.30 2.90
C LYS A 305 16.85 -16.75 3.73
N ALA A 306 18.05 -16.66 3.15
CA ALA A 306 19.22 -16.11 3.84
C ALA A 306 19.13 -14.60 4.11
N LEU A 307 18.31 -13.87 3.35
CA LEU A 307 18.08 -12.44 3.53
C LEU A 307 16.94 -12.14 4.51
N ALA A 308 16.10 -13.14 4.78
CA ALA A 308 14.99 -13.02 5.71
C ALA A 308 15.51 -13.08 7.15
N GLY A 309 15.15 -12.10 7.97
CA GLY A 309 15.51 -12.06 9.39
C GLY A 309 14.65 -12.98 10.26
N THR A 310 13.46 -13.38 9.75
CA THR A 310 12.48 -14.19 10.46
C THR A 310 11.59 -14.97 9.48
N THR A 311 10.57 -15.65 10.02
CA THR A 311 9.47 -16.24 9.23
C THR A 311 8.14 -15.80 9.80
N VAL A 312 7.11 -15.77 8.95
CA VAL A 312 5.72 -15.52 9.33
C VAL A 312 4.81 -16.60 8.76
N ASP A 313 3.64 -16.74 9.34
CA ASP A 313 2.57 -17.59 8.82
C ASP A 313 1.47 -16.72 8.21
N SER A 314 0.91 -17.17 7.09
CA SER A 314 -0.31 -16.64 6.51
C SER A 314 -1.49 -17.57 6.82
N ALA A 315 -2.68 -17.21 6.39
CA ALA A 315 -3.85 -18.10 6.49
C ALA A 315 -3.71 -19.39 5.67
N THR A 316 -2.74 -19.49 4.75
CA THR A 316 -2.60 -20.62 3.82
C THR A 316 -1.24 -21.30 3.85
N ASP A 317 -0.20 -20.61 4.31
CA ASP A 317 1.18 -21.08 4.25
C ASP A 317 1.92 -20.73 5.54
N THR A 318 2.86 -21.58 5.93
CA THR A 318 3.66 -21.41 7.15
C THR A 318 5.13 -21.23 6.81
N ASN A 319 5.89 -20.62 7.75
CA ASN A 319 7.31 -20.39 7.62
C ASN A 319 7.72 -19.60 6.37
N ILE A 320 6.90 -18.63 5.98
CA ILE A 320 7.20 -17.70 4.87
C ILE A 320 8.41 -16.86 5.28
N PRO A 321 9.50 -16.85 4.50
CA PRO A 321 10.65 -15.99 4.77
C PRO A 321 10.23 -14.53 4.85
N ALA A 322 10.56 -13.82 5.93
CA ALA A 322 10.11 -12.47 6.15
C ALA A 322 11.22 -11.53 6.64
N THR A 323 11.18 -10.29 6.18
CA THR A 323 11.94 -9.17 6.74
C THR A 323 10.95 -8.18 7.33
N LEU A 324 10.98 -8.02 8.64
CA LEU A 324 10.13 -7.10 9.37
C LEU A 324 10.97 -5.93 9.90
N LEU A 325 10.62 -4.72 9.54
CA LEU A 325 11.32 -3.50 9.90
C LEU A 325 10.71 -2.86 11.15
N ASP A 326 11.53 -2.10 11.87
CA ASP A 326 11.08 -1.29 13.00
C ASP A 326 10.40 0.00 12.57
N ALA A 327 9.50 0.49 13.41
CA ALA A 327 8.84 1.78 13.28
C ALA A 327 9.17 2.70 14.46
N LYS A 328 8.93 4.01 14.32
CA LYS A 328 9.25 5.02 15.31
C LYS A 328 8.05 5.92 15.60
N ILE A 329 7.84 6.28 16.86
CA ILE A 329 6.86 7.32 17.24
C ILE A 329 7.43 8.69 16.82
N VAL A 330 6.59 9.48 16.12
CA VAL A 330 6.88 10.86 15.79
C VAL A 330 5.91 11.78 16.51
N THR A 331 6.46 12.63 17.33
CA THR A 331 5.81 13.75 18.02
C THR A 331 6.49 15.04 17.61
N LYS A 332 5.96 16.19 18.03
CA LYS A 332 6.59 17.48 17.79
C LYS A 332 8.08 17.50 18.18
N ASP A 333 8.45 16.85 19.27
CA ASP A 333 9.82 16.86 19.81
C ASP A 333 10.76 15.89 19.06
N THR A 334 10.22 14.95 18.27
CA THR A 334 11.03 13.91 17.60
C THR A 334 11.07 14.03 16.08
N ILE A 335 10.44 15.04 15.48
CA ILE A 335 10.44 15.28 14.02
C ILE A 335 11.86 15.35 13.46
N THR A 336 12.75 16.11 14.13
CA THR A 336 14.14 16.29 13.65
C THR A 336 14.93 14.98 13.66
N GLN A 337 14.79 14.16 14.72
CA GLN A 337 15.54 12.90 14.88
C GLN A 337 14.95 11.74 14.08
N THR A 338 13.79 11.93 13.48
CA THR A 338 13.07 10.90 12.73
C THR A 338 12.98 11.26 11.25
N VAL A 339 11.89 11.85 10.81
CA VAL A 339 11.58 12.08 9.40
C VAL A 339 12.55 13.05 8.69
N ILE A 340 13.17 14.00 9.44
CA ILE A 340 14.18 14.89 8.86
C ILE A 340 15.53 14.19 8.80
N ALA A 341 15.98 13.55 9.89
CA ALA A 341 17.26 12.85 9.93
C ALA A 341 17.35 11.73 8.90
N ASP A 342 16.25 11.01 8.66
CA ASP A 342 16.18 9.93 7.67
C ASP A 342 15.98 10.47 6.22
N GLY A 343 15.85 11.80 6.06
CA GLY A 343 15.70 12.45 4.74
C GLY A 343 14.35 12.22 4.07
N LEU A 344 13.31 11.86 4.83
CA LEU A 344 11.96 11.73 4.29
C LEU A 344 11.42 13.09 3.86
N TYR A 345 11.62 14.11 4.71
CA TYR A 345 11.25 15.49 4.44
C TYR A 345 12.37 16.45 4.81
N ARG A 346 12.47 17.56 4.07
CA ARG A 346 13.28 18.72 4.45
C ARG A 346 12.47 19.62 5.36
N VAL A 347 13.13 20.42 6.18
CA VAL A 347 12.47 21.46 6.98
C VAL A 347 11.60 22.38 6.12
N SER A 348 12.09 22.75 4.92
CA SER A 348 11.32 23.60 3.98
C SER A 348 10.03 22.95 3.46
N ASP A 349 9.95 21.62 3.42
CA ASP A 349 8.75 20.93 2.98
C ASP A 349 7.68 20.95 4.10
N ILE A 350 8.10 20.87 5.35
CA ILE A 350 7.25 20.93 6.55
C ILE A 350 6.83 22.37 6.86
N CYS A 351 7.81 23.28 6.88
CA CYS A 351 7.68 24.65 7.37
C CYS A 351 7.34 25.63 6.23
N THR A 352 6.23 25.38 5.56
CA THR A 352 5.66 26.32 4.56
C THR A 352 5.19 27.61 5.24
N ALA A 353 4.78 28.63 4.47
CA ALA A 353 4.31 29.90 5.00
C ALA A 353 3.22 29.74 6.08
N ASP A 354 2.29 28.80 5.88
CA ASP A 354 1.17 28.53 6.79
C ASP A 354 1.62 27.93 8.14
N TYR A 355 2.76 27.24 8.16
CA TYR A 355 3.30 26.56 9.34
C TYR A 355 4.53 27.25 9.96
N ALA A 356 4.98 28.38 9.37
CA ALA A 356 6.22 29.05 9.77
C ALA A 356 6.27 29.39 11.28
N ALA A 357 5.20 29.94 11.83
CA ALA A 357 5.11 30.30 13.25
C ALA A 357 5.15 29.05 14.16
N ALA A 358 4.43 27.99 13.77
CA ALA A 358 4.40 26.73 14.53
C ALA A 358 5.76 26.01 14.47
N CYS A 359 6.43 26.04 13.31
CA CYS A 359 7.79 25.52 13.13
C CYS A 359 8.81 26.27 14.00
N ALA A 360 8.75 27.60 14.01
CA ALA A 360 9.63 28.42 14.87
C ALA A 360 9.47 28.04 16.35
N THR A 361 8.22 27.83 16.81
CA THR A 361 7.91 27.37 18.18
C THR A 361 8.42 25.97 18.44
N ALA A 362 8.40 25.08 17.44
CA ALA A 362 8.92 23.71 17.52
C ALA A 362 10.45 23.63 17.34
N GLY A 363 11.14 24.76 17.12
CA GLY A 363 12.59 24.78 16.93
C GLY A 363 13.06 24.22 15.57
N LEU A 364 12.17 24.04 14.61
CA LEU A 364 12.48 23.64 13.25
C LEU A 364 12.98 24.86 12.45
N LYS A 365 14.26 24.84 12.02
CA LYS A 365 14.93 25.95 11.33
C LYS A 365 15.64 25.47 10.06
#